data_34702b311e66dc5020dc580e50b7846f
#
_entry.id   34702b311e66dc5020dc580e50b7846f
#
_cell.length_a   1.000
_cell.length_b   1.000
_cell.length_c   1.000
_cell.angle_alpha   90.00
_cell.angle_beta   90.00
_cell.angle_gamma   90.00
#
_symmetry.space_group_name_H-M   'P 1'
#
loop_
_entity.id
_entity.type
_entity.pdbx_description
1 polymer ?
#
loop_
_entity_poly.entity_id
_entity_poly.type
_entity_poly.pdbx_seq_one_letter_code
_entity_poly.pdbx_strand_id
1 'polypeptide(L)'
;MSSINKRITIKEVAKEAKVSPSTVGRAIGGYGYVSGQTRRKILKTAKKLNYHPNLLASNFRRQKTHTIGLIIPDITNPFFTTVARGVEDQARKKQFKVFVCSTDEDPDIEKEYIDDLIQRRVEGFVIAPSTGGGKHLFNLQSDKIKFVVVDREVKNLKADTVHSD
;
A
#
# COMPACT_ATOMS: atom_id res chain seq x y z
N MET A 1 35.77 -0.28 6.96
CA MET A 1 35.04 0.93 7.39
C MET A 1 33.89 1.14 6.42
N SER A 2 32.70 0.79 6.84
CA SER A 2 31.48 0.83 5.99
C SER A 2 30.98 2.27 5.94
N SER A 3 31.09 2.94 4.78
CA SER A 3 30.45 4.25 4.57
C SER A 3 28.95 4.05 4.52
N ILE A 4 28.27 4.38 5.60
CA ILE A 4 26.81 4.48 5.65
C ILE A 4 26.41 5.46 4.56
N ASN A 5 25.78 4.96 3.51
CA ASN A 5 25.31 5.74 2.37
C ASN A 5 24.28 6.77 2.90
N LYS A 6 24.74 8.01 3.13
CA LYS A 6 23.95 9.07 3.75
C LYS A 6 22.77 9.42 2.83
N ARG A 7 21.58 8.97 3.21
CA ARG A 7 20.35 9.19 2.44
C ARG A 7 20.07 10.69 2.35
N ILE A 8 20.03 11.22 1.13
CA ILE A 8 19.69 12.64 0.88
C ILE A 8 18.33 12.97 1.49
N THR A 9 18.28 14.07 2.21
CA THR A 9 17.09 14.54 2.93
C THR A 9 16.39 15.69 2.19
N ILE A 10 15.14 15.96 2.57
CA ILE A 10 14.39 17.12 2.06
C ILE A 10 15.10 18.45 2.33
N LYS A 11 15.88 18.53 3.44
CA LYS A 11 16.64 19.74 3.80
C LYS A 11 17.77 20.01 2.81
N GLU A 12 18.45 18.97 2.32
CA GLU A 12 19.52 19.10 1.32
C GLU A 12 18.97 19.53 -0.04
N VAL A 13 17.82 18.97 -0.46
CA VAL A 13 17.12 19.44 -1.67
C VAL A 13 16.69 20.90 -1.54
N ALA A 14 16.16 21.30 -0.38
CA ALA A 14 15.74 22.68 -0.10
C ALA A 14 16.91 23.66 -0.19
N LYS A 15 18.06 23.30 0.41
CA LYS A 15 19.29 24.09 0.38
C LYS A 15 19.77 24.30 -1.07
N GLU A 16 19.89 23.22 -1.84
CA GLU A 16 20.37 23.28 -3.25
C GLU A 16 19.39 24.03 -4.16
N ALA A 17 18.07 23.85 -3.96
CA ALA A 17 17.04 24.55 -4.72
C ALA A 17 16.80 26.00 -4.24
N LYS A 18 17.44 26.43 -3.12
CA LYS A 18 17.27 27.75 -2.49
C LYS A 18 15.80 28.06 -2.17
N VAL A 19 15.11 27.11 -1.54
CA VAL A 19 13.72 27.23 -1.08
C VAL A 19 13.56 26.62 0.31
N SER A 20 12.41 26.82 0.95
CA SER A 20 12.14 26.18 2.23
C SER A 20 11.86 24.66 2.09
N PRO A 21 12.16 23.83 3.10
CA PRO A 21 11.80 22.42 3.08
C PRO A 21 10.28 22.18 2.89
N SER A 22 9.45 23.07 3.40
CA SER A 22 8.00 23.01 3.18
C SER A 22 7.60 23.23 1.73
N THR A 23 8.32 24.12 1.01
CA THR A 23 8.12 24.36 -0.43
C THR A 23 8.53 23.13 -1.25
N VAL A 24 9.65 22.48 -0.89
CA VAL A 24 10.05 21.18 -1.50
C VAL A 24 8.98 20.12 -1.26
N GLY A 25 8.48 20.00 -0.02
CA GLY A 25 7.43 19.05 0.31
C GLY A 25 6.14 19.27 -0.49
N ARG A 26 5.72 20.52 -0.68
CA ARG A 26 4.57 20.88 -1.51
C ARG A 26 4.79 20.56 -2.99
N ALA A 27 5.95 20.92 -3.53
CA ALA A 27 6.29 20.69 -4.93
C ALA A 27 6.32 19.20 -5.29
N ILE A 28 6.99 18.38 -4.49
CA ILE A 28 7.12 16.93 -4.71
C ILE A 28 5.82 16.21 -4.36
N GLY A 29 5.18 16.61 -3.26
CA GLY A 29 3.93 16.02 -2.80
C GLY A 29 2.70 16.36 -3.63
N GLY A 30 2.77 17.35 -4.51
CA GLY A 30 1.65 17.78 -5.36
C GLY A 30 0.49 18.43 -4.60
N TYR A 31 0.74 19.04 -3.44
CA TYR A 31 -0.27 19.73 -2.63
C TYR A 31 0.12 21.19 -2.38
N GLY A 32 -0.89 22.05 -2.19
CA GLY A 32 -0.68 23.48 -2.01
C GLY A 32 -0.11 24.17 -3.26
N TYR A 33 -0.07 25.50 -3.19
CA TYR A 33 0.42 26.29 -4.33
C TYR A 33 1.95 26.36 -4.36
N VAL A 34 2.53 26.02 -5.50
CA VAL A 34 3.94 26.25 -5.86
C VAL A 34 3.96 26.63 -7.33
N SER A 35 4.60 27.75 -7.68
CA SER A 35 4.69 28.20 -9.07
C SER A 35 5.31 27.11 -9.97
N GLY A 36 4.88 27.04 -11.23
CA GLY A 36 5.39 26.04 -12.18
C GLY A 36 6.91 26.09 -12.36
N GLN A 37 7.50 27.30 -12.33
CA GLN A 37 8.95 27.48 -12.42
C GLN A 37 9.67 26.90 -11.19
N THR A 38 9.20 27.23 -10.01
CA THR A 38 9.75 26.72 -8.74
C THR A 38 9.61 25.19 -8.65
N ARG A 39 8.46 24.65 -9.06
CA ARG A 39 8.23 23.19 -9.09
C ARG A 39 9.22 22.49 -10.02
N ARG A 40 9.40 22.98 -11.24
CA ARG A 40 10.39 22.41 -12.20
C ARG A 40 11.80 22.44 -11.63
N LYS A 41 12.21 23.56 -11.03
CA LYS A 41 13.52 23.69 -10.37
C LYS A 41 13.72 22.63 -9.27
N ILE A 42 12.75 22.48 -8.38
CA ILE A 42 12.79 21.52 -7.27
C ILE A 42 12.89 20.07 -7.80
N LEU A 43 12.06 19.70 -8.78
CA LEU A 43 12.08 18.35 -9.35
C LEU A 43 13.41 18.04 -10.03
N LYS A 44 14.00 18.99 -10.76
CA LYS A 44 15.33 18.87 -11.38
C LYS A 44 16.41 18.67 -10.30
N THR A 45 16.37 19.45 -9.25
CA THR A 45 17.32 19.36 -8.12
C THR A 45 17.18 18.03 -7.39
N ALA A 46 15.96 17.58 -7.10
CA ALA A 46 15.69 16.29 -6.46
C ALA A 46 16.26 15.13 -7.31
N LYS A 47 16.05 15.16 -8.62
CA LYS A 47 16.59 14.16 -9.54
C LYS A 47 18.14 14.19 -9.56
N LYS A 48 18.76 15.39 -9.63
CA LYS A 48 20.23 15.57 -9.59
C LYS A 48 20.84 14.95 -8.32
N LEU A 49 20.20 15.15 -7.19
CA LEU A 49 20.66 14.65 -5.89
C LEU A 49 20.24 13.20 -5.60
N ASN A 50 19.59 12.52 -6.53
CA ASN A 50 19.02 11.18 -6.32
C ASN A 50 18.16 11.12 -5.04
N TYR A 51 17.38 12.17 -4.79
CA TYR A 51 16.50 12.25 -3.64
C TYR A 51 15.25 11.40 -3.86
N HIS A 52 15.06 10.43 -3.00
CA HIS A 52 13.84 9.64 -2.94
C HIS A 52 12.97 10.15 -1.79
N PRO A 53 11.77 10.68 -2.07
CA PRO A 53 10.85 11.10 -1.03
C PRO A 53 10.58 9.96 -0.05
N ASN A 54 10.58 10.25 1.24
CA ASN A 54 10.11 9.29 2.22
C ASN A 54 8.58 9.16 2.07
N LEU A 55 8.15 8.07 1.41
CA LEU A 55 6.74 7.79 1.18
C LEU A 55 5.96 7.65 2.48
N LEU A 56 6.57 7.15 3.55
CA LEU A 56 5.95 7.07 4.86
C LEU A 56 5.55 8.45 5.39
N ALA A 57 6.44 9.44 5.29
CA ALA A 57 6.14 10.82 5.71
C ALA A 57 5.14 11.54 4.78
N SER A 58 5.07 11.15 3.50
CA SER A 58 4.10 11.68 2.53
C SER A 58 2.71 11.07 2.75
N ASN A 59 2.64 9.77 2.93
CA ASN A 59 1.42 9.00 3.15
C ASN A 59 0.76 9.35 4.50
N PHE A 60 1.58 9.66 5.51
CA PHE A 60 1.09 10.14 6.81
C PHE A 60 0.25 11.43 6.69
N ARG A 61 0.62 12.33 5.77
CA ARG A 61 -0.13 13.58 5.52
C ARG A 61 -1.35 13.42 4.64
N ARG A 62 -1.35 12.42 3.75
CA ARG A 62 -2.45 12.21 2.78
C ARG A 62 -3.50 11.22 3.27
N GLN A 63 -3.25 10.46 4.33
CA GLN A 63 -4.07 9.32 4.81
C GLN A 63 -4.38 8.28 3.71
N LYS A 64 -3.64 8.29 2.60
CA LYS A 64 -3.80 7.37 1.47
C LYS A 64 -2.45 6.79 1.09
N THR A 65 -2.37 5.47 1.09
CA THR A 65 -1.16 4.73 0.75
C THR A 65 -1.17 4.24 -0.69
N HIS A 66 -2.35 4.22 -1.33
CA HIS A 66 -2.59 3.59 -2.63
C HIS A 66 -2.08 2.14 -2.65
N THR A 67 -2.33 1.42 -1.57
CA THR A 67 -1.97 0.01 -1.42
C THR A 67 -3.17 -0.78 -0.92
N ILE A 68 -3.29 -2.02 -1.39
CA ILE A 68 -4.25 -3.01 -0.90
C ILE A 68 -3.51 -4.30 -0.55
N GLY A 69 -4.06 -5.07 0.38
CA GLY A 69 -3.63 -6.43 0.68
C GLY A 69 -4.41 -7.43 -0.16
N LEU A 70 -3.73 -8.42 -0.73
CA LEU A 70 -4.32 -9.61 -1.29
C LEU A 70 -3.83 -10.80 -0.46
N ILE A 71 -4.74 -11.42 0.27
CA ILE A 71 -4.47 -12.58 1.11
C ILE A 71 -5.05 -13.79 0.40
N ILE A 72 -4.22 -14.79 0.13
CA ILE A 72 -4.60 -16.01 -0.58
C ILE A 72 -4.06 -17.23 0.15
N PRO A 73 -4.75 -18.38 0.08
CA PRO A 73 -4.31 -19.60 0.75
C PRO A 73 -3.00 -20.15 0.23
N ASP A 74 -2.83 -20.21 -1.10
CA ASP A 74 -1.66 -20.84 -1.72
C ASP A 74 -1.30 -20.13 -3.04
N ILE A 75 -0.13 -19.51 -3.06
CA ILE A 75 0.37 -18.82 -4.26
C ILE A 75 0.82 -19.79 -5.37
N THR A 76 1.02 -21.06 -5.06
CA THR A 76 1.40 -22.07 -6.05
C THR A 76 0.19 -22.64 -6.79
N ASN A 77 -1.02 -22.46 -6.25
CA ASN A 77 -2.26 -22.87 -6.88
C ASN A 77 -2.60 -21.96 -8.07
N PRO A 78 -2.74 -22.51 -9.30
CA PRO A 78 -3.04 -21.72 -10.50
C PRO A 78 -4.30 -20.87 -10.42
N PHE A 79 -5.31 -21.28 -9.65
CA PHE A 79 -6.51 -20.49 -9.42
C PHE A 79 -6.18 -19.17 -8.73
N PHE A 80 -5.46 -19.22 -7.60
CA PHE A 80 -5.13 -18.00 -6.86
C PHE A 80 -4.11 -17.12 -7.56
N THR A 81 -3.20 -17.69 -8.36
CA THR A 81 -2.32 -16.88 -9.21
C THR A 81 -3.09 -16.13 -10.29
N THR A 82 -4.15 -16.73 -10.84
CA THR A 82 -5.04 -16.07 -11.80
C THR A 82 -5.83 -14.94 -11.12
N VAL A 83 -6.36 -15.17 -9.93
CA VAL A 83 -7.02 -14.14 -9.11
C VAL A 83 -6.05 -13.00 -8.81
N ALA A 84 -4.83 -13.32 -8.36
CA ALA A 84 -3.80 -12.31 -8.04
C ALA A 84 -3.46 -11.47 -9.27
N ARG A 85 -3.34 -12.08 -10.45
CA ARG A 85 -3.10 -11.36 -11.71
C ARG A 85 -4.24 -10.40 -12.03
N GLY A 86 -5.48 -10.84 -11.89
CA GLY A 86 -6.66 -10.00 -12.11
C GLY A 86 -6.72 -8.80 -11.18
N VAL A 87 -6.47 -9.03 -9.89
CA VAL A 87 -6.43 -7.98 -8.86
C VAL A 87 -5.30 -6.98 -9.18
N GLU A 88 -4.09 -7.46 -9.50
CA GLU A 88 -2.95 -6.59 -9.83
C GLU A 88 -3.23 -5.71 -11.06
N ASP A 89 -3.81 -6.28 -12.11
CA ASP A 89 -4.11 -5.53 -13.34
C ASP A 89 -5.14 -4.42 -13.09
N GLN A 90 -6.17 -4.66 -12.29
CA GLN A 90 -7.15 -3.63 -11.94
C GLN A 90 -6.59 -2.60 -10.97
N ALA A 91 -5.81 -3.03 -9.97
CA ALA A 91 -5.13 -2.15 -9.03
C ALA A 91 -4.20 -1.17 -9.77
N ARG A 92 -3.41 -1.68 -10.73
CA ARG A 92 -2.49 -0.90 -11.56
C ARG A 92 -3.21 0.20 -12.36
N LYS A 93 -4.36 -0.12 -12.97
CA LYS A 93 -5.19 0.86 -13.69
C LYS A 93 -5.64 2.01 -12.79
N LYS A 94 -5.85 1.74 -11.52
CA LYS A 94 -6.24 2.71 -10.50
C LYS A 94 -5.07 3.28 -9.69
N GLN A 95 -3.82 3.00 -10.12
CA GLN A 95 -2.58 3.45 -9.48
C GLN A 95 -2.41 2.93 -8.03
N PHE A 96 -3.02 1.78 -7.72
CA PHE A 96 -2.78 1.04 -6.50
C PHE A 96 -1.64 0.03 -6.67
N LYS A 97 -1.00 -0.30 -5.55
CA LYS A 97 -0.07 -1.42 -5.42
C LYS A 97 -0.72 -2.53 -4.61
N VAL A 98 -0.34 -3.77 -4.89
CA VAL A 98 -0.87 -4.94 -4.21
C VAL A 98 0.26 -5.58 -3.40
N PHE A 99 0.02 -5.83 -2.12
CA PHE A 99 0.78 -6.75 -1.31
C PHE A 99 0.12 -8.11 -1.39
N VAL A 100 0.83 -9.11 -1.90
CA VAL A 100 0.34 -10.49 -1.99
C VAL A 100 0.95 -11.28 -0.85
N CYS A 101 0.09 -11.94 -0.05
CA CYS A 101 0.48 -12.79 1.06
C CYS A 101 -0.14 -14.18 0.86
N SER A 102 0.68 -15.23 0.95
CA SER A 102 0.25 -16.63 0.93
C SER A 102 0.23 -17.16 2.35
N THR A 103 -0.89 -17.74 2.76
CA THR A 103 -1.12 -18.16 4.15
C THR A 103 -0.89 -19.65 4.38
N ASP A 104 -0.67 -20.41 3.31
CA ASP A 104 -0.54 -21.87 3.32
C ASP A 104 -1.72 -22.57 4.04
N GLU A 105 -2.93 -22.03 3.85
CA GLU A 105 -4.20 -22.45 4.49
C GLU A 105 -4.18 -22.32 6.03
N ASP A 106 -3.25 -21.56 6.60
CA ASP A 106 -3.14 -21.36 8.05
C ASP A 106 -3.88 -20.08 8.48
N PRO A 107 -4.92 -20.17 9.32
CA PRO A 107 -5.67 -19.02 9.80
C PRO A 107 -4.87 -18.09 10.73
N ASP A 108 -3.86 -18.59 11.43
CA ASP A 108 -3.04 -17.79 12.32
C ASP A 108 -2.06 -16.93 11.49
N ILE A 109 -1.46 -17.51 10.44
CA ILE A 109 -0.65 -16.76 9.46
C ILE A 109 -1.51 -15.73 8.72
N GLU A 110 -2.75 -16.10 8.33
CA GLU A 110 -3.69 -15.17 7.72
C GLU A 110 -3.94 -13.94 8.61
N LYS A 111 -4.19 -14.18 9.89
CA LYS A 111 -4.39 -13.12 10.88
C LYS A 111 -3.15 -12.25 11.03
N GLU A 112 -1.96 -12.85 11.13
CA GLU A 112 -0.68 -12.13 11.27
C GLU A 112 -0.45 -11.18 10.08
N TYR A 113 -0.64 -11.66 8.85
CA TYR A 113 -0.50 -10.82 7.65
C TYR A 113 -1.52 -9.68 7.61
N ILE A 114 -2.76 -9.93 8.00
CA ILE A 114 -3.79 -8.89 8.08
C ILE A 114 -3.37 -7.82 9.08
N ASP A 115 -2.96 -8.20 10.28
CA ASP A 115 -2.54 -7.28 11.33
C ASP A 115 -1.32 -6.44 10.90
N ASP A 116 -0.33 -7.05 10.23
CA ASP A 116 0.85 -6.34 9.69
C ASP A 116 0.46 -5.34 8.59
N LEU A 117 -0.42 -5.72 7.68
CA LEU A 117 -0.88 -4.84 6.60
C LEU A 117 -1.76 -3.69 7.11
N ILE A 118 -2.54 -3.89 8.18
CA ILE A 118 -3.26 -2.81 8.88
C ILE A 118 -2.26 -1.80 9.44
N GLN A 119 -1.19 -2.26 10.10
CA GLN A 119 -0.12 -1.38 10.60
C GLN A 119 0.57 -0.61 9.49
N ARG A 120 0.72 -1.20 8.30
CA ARG A 120 1.22 -0.55 7.08
C ARG A 120 0.21 0.39 6.42
N ARG A 121 -1.02 0.45 6.96
CA ARG A 121 -2.12 1.31 6.49
C ARG A 121 -2.52 1.03 5.05
N VAL A 122 -2.67 -0.23 4.67
CA VAL A 122 -3.33 -0.55 3.41
C VAL A 122 -4.76 -0.01 3.41
N GLU A 123 -5.27 0.37 2.24
CA GLU A 123 -6.59 1.01 2.12
C GLU A 123 -7.74 0.01 2.08
N GLY A 124 -7.43 -1.28 1.98
CA GLY A 124 -8.40 -2.37 1.99
C GLY A 124 -7.76 -3.69 1.62
N PHE A 125 -8.59 -4.73 1.64
CA PHE A 125 -8.16 -6.10 1.39
C PHE A 125 -9.03 -6.80 0.36
N VAL A 126 -8.43 -7.74 -0.36
CA VAL A 126 -9.07 -8.85 -1.06
C VAL A 126 -8.58 -10.13 -0.37
N ILE A 127 -9.49 -10.94 0.15
CA ILE A 127 -9.15 -12.07 1.01
C ILE A 127 -9.85 -13.33 0.49
N ALA A 128 -9.07 -14.35 0.17
CA ALA A 128 -9.55 -15.72 0.08
C ALA A 128 -9.27 -16.42 1.42
N PRO A 129 -10.27 -16.62 2.28
CA PRO A 129 -10.05 -17.10 3.63
C PRO A 129 -9.46 -18.51 3.67
N SER A 130 -8.55 -18.76 4.61
CA SER A 130 -8.02 -20.08 4.89
C SER A 130 -9.12 -21.04 5.36
N THR A 131 -8.97 -22.33 5.10
CA THR A 131 -9.93 -23.36 5.49
C THR A 131 -10.17 -23.36 7.01
N GLY A 132 -11.43 -23.27 7.42
CA GLY A 132 -11.81 -23.18 8.84
C GLY A 132 -11.48 -21.85 9.52
N GLY A 133 -10.92 -20.89 8.75
CA GLY A 133 -10.57 -19.53 9.20
C GLY A 133 -11.75 -18.56 9.20
N GLY A 134 -11.40 -17.27 9.22
CA GLY A 134 -12.37 -16.18 9.02
C GLY A 134 -12.89 -15.52 10.29
N LYS A 135 -12.65 -16.06 11.48
CA LYS A 135 -13.09 -15.43 12.75
C LYS A 135 -12.49 -14.03 12.93
N HIS A 136 -11.24 -13.83 12.56
CA HIS A 136 -10.56 -12.54 12.64
C HIS A 136 -11.08 -11.52 11.60
N LEU A 137 -11.77 -11.98 10.53
CA LEU A 137 -12.40 -11.07 9.56
C LEU A 137 -13.57 -10.26 10.15
N PHE A 138 -14.19 -10.77 11.22
CA PHE A 138 -15.19 -10.00 11.97
C PHE A 138 -14.59 -8.76 12.63
N ASN A 139 -13.30 -8.79 12.98
CA ASN A 139 -12.60 -7.62 13.50
C ASN A 139 -12.45 -6.56 12.41
N LEU A 140 -12.13 -6.93 11.17
CA LEU A 140 -12.09 -6.00 10.03
C LEU A 140 -13.43 -5.30 9.84
N GLN A 141 -14.54 -6.07 9.94
CA GLN A 141 -15.89 -5.52 9.85
C GLN A 141 -16.17 -4.54 11.00
N SER A 142 -15.83 -4.91 12.24
CA SER A 142 -16.04 -4.08 13.43
C SER A 142 -15.24 -2.78 13.35
N ASP A 143 -14.00 -2.85 12.87
CA ASP A 143 -13.09 -1.71 12.72
C ASP A 143 -13.36 -0.89 11.45
N LYS A 144 -14.39 -1.27 10.68
CA LYS A 144 -14.80 -0.61 9.42
C LYS A 144 -13.66 -0.57 8.37
N ILE A 145 -12.77 -1.55 8.40
CA ILE A 145 -11.75 -1.73 7.38
C ILE A 145 -12.41 -2.31 6.14
N LYS A 146 -12.10 -1.77 4.98
CA LYS A 146 -12.67 -2.21 3.70
C LYS A 146 -12.07 -3.54 3.27
N PHE A 147 -12.89 -4.51 2.96
CA PHE A 147 -12.44 -5.78 2.40
C PHE A 147 -13.51 -6.43 1.53
N VAL A 148 -13.07 -7.31 0.66
CA VAL A 148 -13.87 -8.19 -0.20
C VAL A 148 -13.41 -9.61 0.03
N VAL A 149 -14.32 -10.53 0.17
CA VAL A 149 -14.04 -11.96 0.27
C VAL A 149 -14.11 -12.59 -1.12
N VAL A 150 -13.19 -13.47 -1.44
CA VAL A 150 -13.19 -14.20 -2.72
C VAL A 150 -13.13 -15.71 -2.48
N ASP A 151 -13.73 -16.49 -3.38
CA ASP A 151 -13.74 -17.95 -3.41
C ASP A 151 -14.60 -18.60 -2.32
N ARG A 152 -14.38 -18.31 -1.05
CA ARG A 152 -15.03 -18.98 0.09
C ARG A 152 -15.87 -18.02 0.91
N GLU A 153 -17.08 -18.43 1.24
CA GLU A 153 -17.93 -17.67 2.16
C GLU A 153 -17.51 -17.88 3.62
N VAL A 154 -17.58 -16.81 4.40
CA VAL A 154 -17.47 -16.87 5.85
C VAL A 154 -18.87 -16.67 6.44
N LYS A 155 -19.40 -17.70 7.08
CA LYS A 155 -20.74 -17.72 7.62
C LYS A 155 -20.98 -16.54 8.58
N ASN A 156 -22.08 -15.82 8.39
CA ASN A 156 -22.49 -14.64 9.17
C ASN A 156 -21.58 -13.39 9.04
N LEU A 157 -20.59 -13.41 8.17
CA LEU A 157 -19.78 -12.23 7.86
C LEU A 157 -20.52 -11.34 6.85
N LYS A 158 -20.67 -10.05 7.16
CA LYS A 158 -21.25 -9.07 6.22
C LYS A 158 -20.12 -8.45 5.39
N ALA A 159 -19.86 -9.03 4.24
CA ALA A 159 -18.85 -8.55 3.30
C ALA A 159 -19.33 -8.77 1.86
N ASP A 160 -18.85 -7.95 0.94
CA ASP A 160 -18.98 -8.25 -0.47
C ASP A 160 -18.20 -9.53 -0.77
N THR A 161 -18.81 -10.45 -1.51
CA THR A 161 -18.21 -11.75 -1.84
C THR A 161 -18.22 -11.96 -3.35
N VAL A 162 -17.12 -12.48 -3.86
CA VAL A 162 -16.97 -12.86 -5.27
C VAL A 162 -16.66 -14.35 -5.35
N HIS A 163 -17.49 -15.09 -6.07
CA HIS A 163 -17.31 -16.51 -6.33
C HIS A 163 -16.94 -16.73 -7.80
N SER A 164 -16.20 -17.81 -8.08
CA SER A 164 -16.06 -18.32 -9.42
C SER A 164 -17.28 -19.20 -9.78
N ASP A 165 -17.72 -19.13 -11.01
CA ASP A 165 -18.73 -20.03 -11.59
C ASP A 165 -18.21 -21.46 -11.71
#